data_30c10d1e06ad5b70b23af78b5f2fffce
#
_entry.id   30c10d1e06ad5b70b23af78b5f2fffce
#
_cell.length_a   1.000
_cell.length_b   1.000
_cell.length_c   1.000
_cell.angle_alpha   90.00
_cell.angle_beta   90.00
_cell.angle_gamma   90.00
#
_symmetry.space_group_name_H-M   'P 1'
#
loop_
_entity.id
_entity.type
_entity.pdbx_description
1 polymer ?
#
loop_
_entity_poly.entity_id
_entity_poly.type
_entity_poly.pdbx_seq_one_letter_code
_entity_poly.pdbx_strand_id
1 'polypeptide(L)'
;MNNIYDTANQLAKEIQQSEEYMTYKIAKEAINLNFELKNKIEEFEKARYDAQIVALQTGKDDEAKMRHVQELYGELIQNQEASKYFDAEMKFNILIADINKIIGEAVQSLLK
;
A
#
# COMPACT_ATOMS: atom_id res chain seq x y z
N MET A 1 -32.39 -10.75 11.16
CA MET A 1 -31.21 -10.66 12.02
C MET A 1 -29.94 -10.72 11.18
N ASN A 2 -29.07 -9.74 11.29
CA ASN A 2 -27.81 -9.74 10.56
C ASN A 2 -26.84 -10.74 11.20
N ASN A 3 -26.14 -11.47 10.37
CA ASN A 3 -25.05 -12.31 10.85
C ASN A 3 -23.71 -11.56 10.64
N ILE A 4 -22.66 -12.12 11.20
CA ILE A 4 -21.33 -11.51 11.14
C ILE A 4 -20.82 -11.36 9.69
N TYR A 5 -21.19 -12.27 8.81
CA TYR A 5 -20.78 -12.17 7.39
C TYR A 5 -21.46 -11.01 6.68
N ASP A 6 -22.71 -10.73 7.01
CA ASP A 6 -23.43 -9.58 6.44
C ASP A 6 -22.72 -8.28 6.85
N THR A 7 -22.28 -8.18 8.10
CA THR A 7 -21.54 -7.03 8.62
C THR A 7 -20.19 -6.90 7.91
N ALA A 8 -19.49 -8.02 7.71
CA ALA A 8 -18.21 -8.03 6.99
C ALA A 8 -18.39 -7.58 5.55
N ASN A 9 -19.46 -8.04 4.88
CA ASN A 9 -19.76 -7.63 3.50
C ASN A 9 -20.14 -6.15 3.43
N GLN A 10 -20.84 -5.64 4.44
CA GLN A 10 -21.17 -4.22 4.52
C GLN A 10 -19.90 -3.39 4.71
N LEU A 11 -18.97 -3.84 5.55
CA LEU A 11 -17.67 -3.18 5.73
C LEU A 11 -16.91 -3.13 4.40
N ALA A 12 -16.90 -4.23 3.65
CA ALA A 12 -16.24 -4.27 2.33
C ALA A 12 -16.82 -3.21 1.38
N LYS A 13 -18.14 -3.05 1.36
CA LYS A 13 -18.79 -2.03 0.55
C LYS A 13 -18.42 -0.62 1.00
N GLU A 14 -18.39 -0.39 2.30
CA GLU A 14 -18.00 0.91 2.84
C GLU A 14 -16.55 1.27 2.52
N ILE A 15 -15.65 0.28 2.52
CA ILE A 15 -14.26 0.47 2.07
C ILE A 15 -14.24 0.93 0.61
N GLN A 16 -14.99 0.26 -0.26
CA GLN A 16 -15.05 0.60 -1.69
C GLN A 16 -15.67 1.97 -1.94
N GLN A 17 -16.51 2.46 -1.02
CA GLN A 17 -17.15 3.77 -1.10
C GLN A 17 -16.35 4.85 -0.38
N SER A 18 -15.27 4.49 0.31
CA SER A 18 -14.45 5.46 1.05
C SER A 18 -13.68 6.39 0.11
N GLU A 19 -13.39 7.58 0.61
CA GLU A 19 -12.57 8.55 -0.12
C GLU A 19 -11.20 7.97 -0.41
N GLU A 20 -10.60 7.30 0.56
CA GLU A 20 -9.28 6.68 0.43
C GLU A 20 -9.24 5.66 -0.70
N TYR A 21 -10.25 4.80 -0.81
CA TYR A 21 -10.34 3.82 -1.90
C TYR A 21 -10.49 4.49 -3.24
N MET A 22 -11.43 5.43 -3.36
CA MET A 22 -11.71 6.12 -4.63
C MET A 22 -10.52 6.94 -5.11
N THR A 23 -9.85 7.65 -4.20
CA THR A 23 -8.68 8.46 -4.54
C THR A 23 -7.54 7.57 -5.03
N TYR A 24 -7.30 6.45 -4.37
CA TYR A 24 -6.27 5.50 -4.78
C TYR A 24 -6.60 4.87 -6.14
N LYS A 25 -7.84 4.48 -6.33
CA LYS A 25 -8.30 3.89 -7.60
C LYS A 25 -8.07 4.85 -8.77
N ILE A 26 -8.45 6.12 -8.60
CA ILE A 26 -8.26 7.15 -9.63
C ILE A 26 -6.77 7.37 -9.91
N ALA A 27 -5.95 7.42 -8.87
CA ALA A 27 -4.50 7.59 -9.01
C ALA A 27 -3.89 6.40 -9.77
N LYS A 28 -4.31 5.18 -9.47
CA LYS A 28 -3.84 3.97 -10.20
C LYS A 28 -4.23 4.01 -11.66
N GLU A 29 -5.46 4.43 -11.96
CA GLU A 29 -5.91 4.54 -13.34
C GLU A 29 -5.08 5.55 -14.13
N ALA A 30 -4.75 6.70 -13.51
CA ALA A 30 -3.89 7.71 -14.13
C ALA A 30 -2.48 7.16 -14.43
N ILE A 31 -1.90 6.41 -13.50
CA ILE A 31 -0.60 5.75 -13.69
C ILE A 31 -0.67 4.74 -14.85
N ASN A 32 -1.74 3.96 -14.92
CA ASN A 32 -1.89 2.95 -15.97
C ASN A 32 -1.99 3.54 -17.37
N LEU A 33 -2.42 4.79 -17.48
CA LEU A 33 -2.47 5.51 -18.76
C LEU A 33 -1.13 6.09 -19.18
N ASN A 34 -0.16 6.15 -18.27
CA ASN A 34 1.18 6.66 -18.52
C ASN A 34 2.18 5.51 -18.47
N PHE A 35 2.45 4.92 -19.63
CA PHE A 35 3.26 3.70 -19.74
C PHE A 35 4.67 3.88 -19.17
N GLU A 36 5.33 5.00 -19.47
CA GLU A 36 6.68 5.27 -18.98
C GLU A 36 6.72 5.38 -17.46
N LEU A 37 5.77 6.11 -16.88
CA LEU A 37 5.68 6.29 -15.43
C LEU A 37 5.32 4.97 -14.75
N LYS A 38 4.41 4.20 -15.34
CA LYS A 38 4.05 2.87 -14.82
C LYS A 38 5.28 1.96 -14.72
N ASN A 39 6.10 1.94 -15.75
CA ASN A 39 7.33 1.13 -15.76
C ASN A 39 8.30 1.57 -14.67
N LYS A 40 8.45 2.86 -14.45
CA LYS A 40 9.33 3.38 -13.40
C LYS A 40 8.83 3.02 -12.00
N ILE A 41 7.52 3.07 -11.80
CA ILE A 41 6.92 2.67 -10.52
C ILE A 41 7.11 1.17 -10.29
N GLU A 42 6.92 0.33 -11.31
CA GLU A 42 7.15 -1.11 -11.23
C GLU A 42 8.61 -1.42 -10.89
N GLU A 43 9.54 -0.69 -11.48
CA GLU A 43 10.98 -0.83 -11.17
C GLU A 43 11.26 -0.51 -9.71
N PHE A 44 10.68 0.57 -9.19
CA PHE A 44 10.80 0.94 -7.79
C PHE A 44 10.21 -0.13 -6.87
N GLU A 45 9.01 -0.61 -7.17
CA GLU A 45 8.34 -1.62 -6.35
C GLU A 45 9.13 -2.93 -6.32
N LYS A 46 9.72 -3.33 -7.45
CA LYS A 46 10.57 -4.51 -7.52
C LYS A 46 11.84 -4.33 -6.69
N ALA A 47 12.49 -3.17 -6.79
CA ALA A 47 13.68 -2.88 -6.00
C ALA A 47 13.39 -2.90 -4.50
N ARG A 48 12.25 -2.33 -4.10
CA ARG A 48 11.79 -2.33 -2.70
C ARG A 48 11.53 -3.75 -2.20
N TYR A 49 10.86 -4.56 -3.02
CA TYR A 49 10.59 -5.96 -2.68
C TYR A 49 11.89 -6.75 -2.51
N ASP A 50 12.82 -6.60 -3.44
CA ASP A 50 14.11 -7.30 -3.39
C ASP A 50 14.89 -6.92 -2.12
N ALA A 51 14.88 -5.64 -1.74
CA ALA A 51 15.53 -5.16 -0.52
C ALA A 51 14.87 -5.77 0.72
N GLN A 52 13.54 -5.87 0.75
CA GLN A 52 12.81 -6.48 1.86
C GLN A 52 13.12 -7.97 2.01
N ILE A 53 13.23 -8.69 0.89
CA ILE A 53 13.56 -10.12 0.91
C ILE A 53 14.95 -10.34 1.51
N VAL A 54 15.93 -9.54 1.13
CA VAL A 54 17.28 -9.63 1.69
C VAL A 54 17.26 -9.38 3.21
N ALA A 55 16.54 -8.34 3.64
CA ALA A 55 16.43 -8.02 5.07
C ALA A 55 15.80 -9.16 5.86
N LEU A 56 14.77 -9.81 5.31
CA LEU A 56 14.11 -10.95 5.96
C LEU A 56 15.01 -12.19 6.03
N GLN A 57 15.77 -12.45 4.96
CA GLN A 57 16.64 -13.64 4.89
C GLN A 57 17.90 -13.52 5.73
N THR A 58 18.47 -12.31 5.81
CA THR A 58 19.76 -12.10 6.48
C THR A 58 19.66 -11.43 7.85
N GLY A 59 18.49 -10.86 8.16
CA GLY A 59 18.27 -10.07 9.37
C GLY A 59 18.90 -8.69 9.32
N LYS A 60 19.45 -8.28 8.18
CA LYS A 60 20.10 -6.97 7.99
C LYS A 60 19.70 -6.36 6.67
N ASP A 61 19.61 -5.03 6.63
CA ASP A 61 19.39 -4.29 5.40
C ASP A 61 20.67 -4.28 4.55
N ASP A 62 20.51 -4.45 3.25
CA ASP A 62 21.59 -4.25 2.29
C ASP A 62 21.64 -2.75 1.96
N GLU A 63 22.70 -2.09 2.36
CA GLU A 63 22.82 -0.63 2.20
C GLU A 63 22.75 -0.19 0.75
N ALA A 64 23.37 -0.93 -0.16
CA ALA A 64 23.36 -0.59 -1.59
C ALA A 64 21.94 -0.71 -2.16
N LYS A 65 21.22 -1.77 -1.79
CA LYS A 65 19.82 -1.95 -2.23
C LYS A 65 18.90 -0.88 -1.65
N MET A 66 19.08 -0.54 -0.39
CA MET A 66 18.29 0.52 0.25
C MET A 66 18.55 1.88 -0.40
N ARG A 67 19.81 2.17 -0.73
CA ARG A 67 20.16 3.41 -1.43
C ARG A 67 19.50 3.47 -2.80
N HIS A 68 19.52 2.36 -3.53
CA HIS A 68 18.89 2.28 -4.85
C HIS A 68 17.38 2.54 -4.76
N VAL A 69 16.71 1.95 -3.77
CA VAL A 69 15.28 2.19 -3.52
C VAL A 69 15.02 3.68 -3.25
N GLN A 70 15.85 4.30 -2.41
CA GLN A 70 15.71 5.72 -2.07
C GLN A 70 15.93 6.62 -3.28
N GLU A 71 16.90 6.29 -4.15
CA GLU A 71 17.17 7.04 -5.37
C GLU A 71 15.98 6.96 -6.33
N LEU A 72 15.44 5.76 -6.54
CA LEU A 72 14.26 5.59 -7.40
C LEU A 72 13.05 6.34 -6.86
N TYR A 73 12.82 6.26 -5.56
CA TYR A 73 11.72 6.98 -4.93
C TYR A 73 11.89 8.50 -5.06
N GLY A 74 13.10 8.99 -4.82
CA GLY A 74 13.42 10.42 -4.93
C GLY A 74 13.18 10.97 -6.33
N GLU A 75 13.47 10.18 -7.37
CA GLU A 75 13.17 10.55 -8.75
C GLU A 75 11.66 10.55 -9.02
N LEU A 76 10.95 9.51 -8.53
CA LEU A 76 9.53 9.35 -8.78
C LEU A 76 8.69 10.45 -8.15
N ILE A 77 9.01 10.88 -6.92
CA ILE A 77 8.22 11.91 -6.23
C ILE A 77 8.37 13.31 -6.86
N GLN A 78 9.32 13.49 -7.78
CA GLN A 78 9.39 14.71 -8.60
C GLN A 78 8.22 14.79 -9.59
N ASN A 79 7.65 13.66 -9.96
CA ASN A 79 6.49 13.57 -10.83
C ASN A 79 5.22 13.72 -10.00
N GLN A 80 4.34 14.65 -10.37
CA GLN A 80 3.12 14.96 -9.62
C GLN A 80 2.16 13.78 -9.57
N GLU A 81 1.98 13.04 -10.65
CA GLU A 81 1.10 11.87 -10.69
C GLU A 81 1.61 10.74 -9.79
N ALA A 82 2.93 10.50 -9.81
CA ALA A 82 3.54 9.49 -8.94
C ALA A 82 3.43 9.89 -7.48
N SER A 83 3.65 11.16 -7.15
CA SER A 83 3.51 11.67 -5.79
C SER A 83 2.09 11.49 -5.26
N LYS A 84 1.10 11.78 -6.08
CA LYS A 84 -0.32 11.58 -5.73
C LYS A 84 -0.64 10.10 -5.53
N TYR A 85 -0.08 9.24 -6.38
CA TYR A 85 -0.26 7.79 -6.28
C TYR A 85 0.28 7.26 -4.95
N PHE A 86 1.51 7.63 -4.59
CA PHE A 86 2.11 7.17 -3.34
C PHE A 86 1.38 7.72 -2.11
N ASP A 87 0.93 8.97 -2.15
CA ASP A 87 0.13 9.55 -1.06
C ASP A 87 -1.19 8.82 -0.88
N ALA A 88 -1.88 8.54 -1.98
CA ALA A 88 -3.16 7.82 -1.96
C ALA A 88 -2.98 6.38 -1.46
N GLU A 89 -1.91 5.71 -1.89
CA GLU A 89 -1.57 4.35 -1.44
C GLU A 89 -1.34 4.33 0.06
N MET A 90 -0.56 5.29 0.58
CA MET A 90 -0.28 5.39 2.01
C MET A 90 -1.56 5.56 2.82
N LYS A 91 -2.43 6.48 2.40
CA LYS A 91 -3.69 6.75 3.10
C LYS A 91 -4.62 5.55 3.08
N PHE A 92 -4.70 4.86 1.94
CA PHE A 92 -5.50 3.64 1.85
C PHE A 92 -4.93 2.54 2.76
N ASN A 93 -3.61 2.35 2.76
CA ASN A 93 -2.97 1.35 3.62
C ASN A 93 -3.18 1.65 5.10
N ILE A 94 -3.19 2.92 5.51
CA ILE A 94 -3.51 3.32 6.89
C ILE A 94 -4.94 2.93 7.24
N LEU A 95 -5.89 3.20 6.34
CA LEU A 95 -7.29 2.82 6.55
C LEU A 95 -7.43 1.31 6.79
N ILE A 96 -6.81 0.50 5.93
CA ILE A 96 -6.87 -0.96 6.05
C ILE A 96 -6.16 -1.43 7.33
N ALA A 97 -5.02 -0.85 7.67
CA ALA A 97 -4.30 -1.19 8.90
C ALA A 97 -5.14 -0.87 10.13
N ASP A 98 -5.82 0.26 10.15
CA ASP A 98 -6.71 0.65 11.26
C ASP A 98 -7.87 -0.33 11.42
N ILE A 99 -8.48 -0.74 10.31
CA ILE A 99 -9.58 -1.72 10.33
C ILE A 99 -9.07 -3.07 10.85
N ASN A 100 -7.92 -3.53 10.36
CA ASN A 100 -7.31 -4.78 10.82
C ASN A 100 -6.96 -4.73 12.30
N LYS A 101 -6.53 -3.58 12.79
CA LYS A 101 -6.24 -3.37 14.21
C LYS A 101 -7.50 -3.50 15.06
N ILE A 102 -8.61 -2.92 14.61
CA ILE A 102 -9.90 -3.02 15.32
C ILE A 102 -10.31 -4.49 15.43
N ILE A 103 -10.23 -5.24 14.34
CA ILE A 103 -10.56 -6.67 14.33
C ILE A 103 -9.59 -7.44 15.23
N GLY A 104 -8.29 -7.17 15.10
CA GLY A 104 -7.25 -7.84 15.90
C GLY A 104 -7.43 -7.62 17.39
N GLU A 105 -7.76 -6.42 17.82
CA GLU A 105 -7.99 -6.12 19.24
C GLU A 105 -9.21 -6.88 19.77
N ALA A 106 -10.24 -7.06 18.96
CA ALA A 106 -11.44 -7.78 19.37
C ALA A 106 -11.18 -9.25 19.69
N VAL A 107 -10.18 -9.86 19.01
CA VAL A 107 -9.88 -11.28 19.18
C VAL A 107 -8.63 -11.55 20.01
N GLN A 108 -7.90 -10.50 20.38
CA GLN A 108 -6.59 -10.60 21.02
C GLN A 108 -6.65 -11.38 22.35
N SER A 109 -7.64 -11.10 23.17
CA SER A 109 -7.77 -11.72 24.50
C SER A 109 -7.98 -13.24 24.41
N LEU A 110 -8.62 -13.69 23.33
CA LEU A 110 -8.87 -15.11 23.12
C LEU A 110 -7.64 -15.84 22.59
N LEU A 111 -6.83 -15.15 21.78
CA LEU A 111 -5.68 -15.74 21.08
C LEU A 111 -4.36 -15.65 21.88
N LYS A 112 -4.40 -15.09 23.07
CA LYS A 112 -3.23 -15.05 23.97
C LYS A 112 -2.90 -16.43 24.51
#